data_222f37adfb192074eace56667d41bf0c
#
_entry.id   222f37adfb192074eace56667d41bf0c
#
_cell.length_a   1.000
_cell.length_b   1.000
_cell.length_c   1.000
_cell.angle_alpha   90.00
_cell.angle_beta   90.00
_cell.angle_gamma   90.00
#
_symmetry.space_group_name_H-M   'P 1'
#
loop_
_entity.id
_entity.type
_entity.pdbx_description
1 polymer ?
#
loop_
_entity_poly.entity_id
_entity_poly.type
_entity_poly.pdbx_seq_one_letter_code
_entity_poly.pdbx_strand_id
1 'polypeptide(L)'
;MVSDDPKGNANCIDGRITQLVTEVLHVDPTNPVMELIVRAAECLRAGGLVAFPTETVYGLGAHALDRRALQRVFAAKERPANDPLIVHVTAIDDIEPLVVEIPRVARELAARFWPGPLTMVLRRSERVPDEVTAGLETVAIRVPSHPIAQALLRCARLPIAAPSANRFSRPSPTRAAHVLADLADRIDMILDGGPTTVGLESTVVDLVRRPPMVLRPGAIDAEALRAVIPDVRLRARPVDPGTAGLPAPGMLPKHYAPATPLILFEGDRASTIDAIAQTVRLRRERGQSVAILAFRDDLEPLRALGVQLLDLGNENDPPTVASRLYAALREGDELGVDVILVRNITTDRPLSTAIQDRLRRAASPTP
;
A
#
# COMPACT_ATOMS: atom_id res chain seq x y z
N MET A 1 35.32 -13.24 22.83
CA MET A 1 34.31 -13.98 22.06
C MET A 1 33.03 -13.19 22.21
N VAL A 2 32.70 -12.35 21.23
CA VAL A 2 31.45 -11.54 21.16
C VAL A 2 30.51 -12.35 20.29
N SER A 3 29.39 -12.78 20.85
CA SER A 3 28.32 -13.47 20.09
C SER A 3 27.51 -12.44 19.35
N ASP A 4 27.52 -12.49 18.02
CA ASP A 4 26.61 -11.76 17.16
C ASP A 4 25.18 -12.30 17.36
N ASP A 5 24.31 -11.49 17.96
CA ASP A 5 22.87 -11.72 18.01
C ASP A 5 22.19 -10.91 16.87
N PRO A 6 21.55 -11.55 15.88
CA PRO A 6 20.96 -10.87 14.73
C PRO A 6 19.59 -10.24 14.99
N LYS A 7 19.13 -10.07 16.24
CA LYS A 7 17.85 -9.45 16.60
C LYS A 7 18.05 -8.07 17.24
N GLY A 8 18.51 -7.10 16.44
CA GLY A 8 18.73 -5.72 16.85
C GLY A 8 17.44 -4.90 17.07
N ASN A 9 16.64 -5.22 18.09
CA ASN A 9 15.43 -4.46 18.45
C ASN A 9 15.38 -4.12 19.95
N ALA A 10 16.53 -3.75 20.55
CA ALA A 10 16.58 -3.32 21.94
C ALA A 10 17.25 -1.95 22.05
N ASN A 11 16.52 -0.94 22.47
CA ASN A 11 17.10 0.31 22.96
C ASN A 11 17.70 0.04 24.36
N CYS A 12 19.01 0.03 24.48
CA CYS A 12 19.70 0.01 25.79
C CYS A 12 19.69 1.42 26.37
N ILE A 13 18.80 1.68 27.32
CA ILE A 13 18.92 2.76 28.28
C ILE A 13 19.12 2.08 29.63
N ASP A 14 20.24 2.39 30.33
CA ASP A 14 20.61 1.85 31.65
C ASP A 14 20.70 0.30 31.80
N GLY A 15 21.19 -0.40 30.77
CA GLY A 15 21.43 -1.85 30.89
C GLY A 15 20.18 -2.72 31.00
N ARG A 16 18.98 -2.15 30.83
CA ARG A 16 17.72 -2.88 30.70
C ARG A 16 17.32 -2.97 29.23
N ILE A 17 17.12 -4.19 28.77
CA ILE A 17 16.46 -4.44 27.47
C ILE A 17 14.99 -4.05 27.64
N THR A 18 14.62 -2.84 27.25
CA THR A 18 13.19 -2.46 27.15
C THR A 18 12.65 -3.01 25.85
N GLN A 19 11.75 -3.97 25.96
CA GLN A 19 11.00 -4.47 24.80
C GLN A 19 10.21 -3.29 24.20
N LEU A 20 10.34 -3.07 22.90
CA LEU A 20 9.56 -2.05 22.19
C LEU A 20 8.07 -2.45 22.29
N VAL A 21 7.24 -1.57 22.85
CA VAL A 21 5.78 -1.73 22.89
C VAL A 21 5.18 -0.70 21.94
N THR A 22 4.42 -1.15 20.95
CA THR A 22 3.76 -0.27 20.00
C THR A 22 2.58 0.45 20.67
N GLU A 23 2.63 1.77 20.74
CA GLU A 23 1.54 2.59 21.27
C GLU A 23 0.47 2.84 20.20
N VAL A 24 -0.82 2.67 20.55
CA VAL A 24 -1.96 3.00 19.65
C VAL A 24 -2.68 4.23 20.18
N LEU A 25 -2.71 5.28 19.36
CA LEU A 25 -3.39 6.55 19.65
C LEU A 25 -4.64 6.68 18.79
N HIS A 26 -5.82 6.69 19.43
CA HIS A 26 -7.08 6.93 18.72
C HIS A 26 -7.25 8.42 18.42
N VAL A 27 -7.38 8.75 17.14
CA VAL A 27 -7.44 10.13 16.64
C VAL A 27 -8.68 10.31 15.80
N ASP A 28 -9.48 11.34 16.08
CA ASP A 28 -10.63 11.68 15.24
C ASP A 28 -10.16 11.97 13.80
N PRO A 29 -10.65 11.22 12.80
CA PRO A 29 -10.22 11.39 11.41
C PRO A 29 -10.63 12.73 10.79
N THR A 30 -11.66 13.39 11.33
CA THR A 30 -12.19 14.66 10.81
C THR A 30 -11.64 15.88 11.55
N ASN A 31 -11.38 15.75 12.86
CA ASN A 31 -10.87 16.80 13.72
C ASN A 31 -9.75 16.24 14.62
N PRO A 32 -8.52 16.05 14.09
CA PRO A 32 -7.43 15.46 14.84
C PRO A 32 -7.05 16.25 16.09
N VAL A 33 -7.01 15.58 17.24
CA VAL A 33 -6.51 16.17 18.48
C VAL A 33 -5.02 16.47 18.34
N MET A 34 -4.67 17.76 18.34
CA MET A 34 -3.32 18.21 18.00
C MET A 34 -2.24 17.72 18.97
N GLU A 35 -2.57 17.49 20.24
CA GLU A 35 -1.63 16.95 21.23
C GLU A 35 -1.11 15.56 20.82
N LEU A 36 -1.99 14.67 20.34
CA LEU A 36 -1.62 13.35 19.85
C LEU A 36 -0.78 13.42 18.56
N ILE A 37 -1.11 14.36 17.68
CA ILE A 37 -0.36 14.60 16.45
C ILE A 37 1.06 15.13 16.75
N VAL A 38 1.19 16.05 17.73
CA VAL A 38 2.50 16.57 18.16
C VAL A 38 3.38 15.46 18.72
N ARG A 39 2.84 14.57 19.57
CA ARG A 39 3.56 13.40 20.09
C ARG A 39 4.09 12.50 18.96
N ALA A 40 3.25 12.21 17.97
CA ALA A 40 3.63 11.41 16.80
C ALA A 40 4.71 12.12 15.95
N ALA A 41 4.61 13.43 15.79
CA ALA A 41 5.59 14.24 15.08
C ALA A 41 6.94 14.29 15.82
N GLU A 42 6.95 14.34 17.16
CA GLU A 42 8.15 14.24 17.98
C GLU A 42 8.81 12.87 17.86
N CYS A 43 8.02 11.80 17.87
CA CYS A 43 8.51 10.45 17.61
C CYS A 43 9.24 10.37 16.26
N LEU A 44 8.64 10.90 15.18
CA LEU A 44 9.29 10.93 13.85
C LEU A 44 10.58 11.78 13.84
N ARG A 45 10.60 12.93 14.51
CA ARG A 45 11.81 13.78 14.62
C ARG A 45 12.93 13.10 15.38
N ALA A 46 12.59 12.25 16.35
CA ALA A 46 13.54 11.44 17.11
C ALA A 46 14.02 10.18 16.36
N GLY A 47 13.61 9.98 15.10
CA GLY A 47 13.96 8.79 14.30
C GLY A 47 13.07 7.57 14.58
N GLY A 48 11.93 7.77 15.23
CA GLY A 48 10.92 6.74 15.47
C GLY A 48 10.08 6.42 14.23
N LEU A 49 9.30 5.33 14.32
CA LEU A 49 8.41 4.85 13.28
C LEU A 49 6.95 5.04 13.70
N VAL A 50 6.19 5.78 12.91
CA VAL A 50 4.77 6.05 13.17
C VAL A 50 3.92 5.55 12.01
N ALA A 51 3.01 4.63 12.28
CA ALA A 51 1.99 4.27 11.30
C ALA A 51 0.82 5.27 11.38
N PHE A 52 0.34 5.73 10.22
CA PHE A 52 -0.74 6.71 10.13
C PHE A 52 -1.66 6.46 8.93
N PRO A 53 -2.95 6.80 9.03
CA PRO A 53 -3.89 6.65 7.93
C PRO A 53 -3.63 7.71 6.85
N THR A 54 -3.77 7.27 5.61
CA THR A 54 -3.99 8.14 4.46
C THR A 54 -5.37 7.84 3.86
N GLU A 55 -5.81 8.58 2.84
CA GLU A 55 -7.03 8.24 2.12
C GLU A 55 -6.92 6.91 1.37
N THR A 56 -5.70 6.45 1.06
CA THR A 56 -5.42 5.20 0.33
C THR A 56 -5.28 4.00 1.25
N VAL A 57 -4.20 3.90 1.99
CA VAL A 57 -3.87 2.84 2.95
C VAL A 57 -3.12 3.44 4.13
N TYR A 58 -2.94 2.71 5.23
CA TYR A 58 -2.03 3.14 6.30
C TYR A 58 -0.59 3.11 5.81
N GLY A 59 0.14 4.21 6.04
CA GLY A 59 1.56 4.34 5.77
C GLY A 59 2.40 4.14 7.02
N LEU A 60 3.59 3.52 6.90
CA LEU A 60 4.60 3.46 7.95
C LEU A 60 5.60 4.59 7.74
N GLY A 61 5.44 5.66 8.51
CA GLY A 61 6.23 6.89 8.41
C GLY A 61 7.57 6.81 9.14
N ALA A 62 8.59 7.37 8.48
CA ALA A 62 9.89 7.66 9.05
C ALA A 62 10.43 8.97 8.45
N HIS A 63 11.39 9.63 9.12
CA HIS A 63 12.07 10.80 8.57
C HIS A 63 12.80 10.44 7.26
N ALA A 64 12.36 11.00 6.14
CA ALA A 64 12.85 10.62 4.81
C ALA A 64 14.35 10.94 4.57
N LEU A 65 14.94 11.83 5.34
CA LEU A 65 16.34 12.22 5.22
C LEU A 65 17.25 11.62 6.31
N ASP A 66 16.68 10.80 7.20
CA ASP A 66 17.43 10.09 8.25
C ASP A 66 17.62 8.62 7.85
N ARG A 67 18.85 8.28 7.46
CA ARG A 67 19.24 6.91 7.05
C ARG A 67 18.95 5.85 8.12
N ARG A 68 19.12 6.20 9.41
CA ARG A 68 18.87 5.27 10.54
C ARG A 68 17.36 4.97 10.66
N ALA A 69 16.53 6.01 10.57
CA ALA A 69 15.07 5.85 10.58
C ALA A 69 14.59 5.01 9.37
N LEU A 70 15.17 5.22 8.19
CA LEU A 70 14.86 4.45 6.99
C LEU A 70 15.25 2.97 7.14
N GLN A 71 16.43 2.66 7.69
CA GLN A 71 16.86 1.29 7.98
C GLN A 71 15.89 0.58 8.93
N ARG A 72 15.36 1.29 9.94
CA ARG A 72 14.31 0.75 10.82
C ARG A 72 13.03 0.40 10.06
N VAL A 73 12.62 1.19 9.04
CA VAL A 73 11.47 0.85 8.19
C VAL A 73 11.67 -0.47 7.48
N PHE A 74 12.85 -0.68 6.85
CA PHE A 74 13.15 -1.93 6.15
C PHE A 74 13.19 -3.12 7.11
N ALA A 75 13.80 -2.96 8.29
CA ALA A 75 13.86 -4.00 9.32
C ALA A 75 12.47 -4.35 9.87
N ALA A 76 11.64 -3.35 10.23
CA ALA A 76 10.30 -3.57 10.76
C ALA A 76 9.40 -4.32 9.79
N LYS A 77 9.48 -4.00 8.50
CA LYS A 77 8.68 -4.60 7.43
C LYS A 77 9.26 -5.89 6.86
N GLU A 78 10.50 -6.24 7.14
CA GLU A 78 11.25 -7.30 6.44
C GLU A 78 11.29 -7.04 4.92
N ARG A 79 11.44 -5.76 4.55
CA ARG A 79 11.40 -5.28 3.15
C ARG A 79 12.78 -5.33 2.53
N PRO A 80 12.93 -5.79 1.27
CA PRO A 80 14.21 -5.73 0.57
C PRO A 80 14.59 -4.27 0.22
N ALA A 81 15.89 -3.96 0.30
CA ALA A 81 16.41 -2.61 0.08
C ALA A 81 16.28 -2.09 -1.37
N ASN A 82 16.00 -2.97 -2.33
CA ASN A 82 15.81 -2.62 -3.75
C ASN A 82 14.38 -2.17 -4.10
N ASP A 83 13.47 -2.05 -3.11
CA ASP A 83 12.10 -1.59 -3.31
C ASP A 83 11.96 -0.17 -2.72
N PRO A 84 11.90 0.91 -3.55
CA PRO A 84 11.96 2.30 -3.10
C PRO A 84 10.76 2.69 -2.24
N LEU A 85 10.84 3.87 -1.61
CA LEU A 85 9.80 4.42 -0.74
C LEU A 85 9.15 5.65 -1.39
N ILE A 86 7.89 5.95 -1.01
CA ILE A 86 7.22 7.20 -1.39
C ILE A 86 7.45 8.21 -0.28
N VAL A 87 7.92 9.40 -0.64
CA VAL A 87 8.06 10.54 0.26
C VAL A 87 6.76 11.35 0.28
N HIS A 88 6.26 11.63 1.48
CA HIS A 88 5.06 12.43 1.70
C HIS A 88 5.46 13.81 2.19
N VAL A 89 4.81 14.84 1.63
CA VAL A 89 5.01 16.26 1.95
C VAL A 89 3.66 16.97 2.09
N THR A 90 3.65 18.25 2.53
CA THR A 90 2.40 19.00 2.75
C THR A 90 1.89 19.71 1.50
N ALA A 91 2.79 20.11 0.58
CA ALA A 91 2.47 20.87 -0.62
C ALA A 91 3.49 20.65 -1.75
N ILE A 92 3.19 21.16 -2.95
CA ILE A 92 4.10 21.07 -4.11
C ILE A 92 5.41 21.85 -3.87
N ASP A 93 5.38 22.92 -3.15
CA ASP A 93 6.58 23.74 -2.92
C ASP A 93 7.55 23.05 -1.94
N ASP A 94 7.06 22.16 -1.07
CA ASP A 94 7.91 21.40 -0.14
C ASP A 94 8.79 20.36 -0.84
N ILE A 95 8.54 20.06 -2.14
CA ILE A 95 9.37 19.10 -2.86
C ILE A 95 10.66 19.73 -3.43
N GLU A 96 10.77 21.06 -3.49
CA GLU A 96 11.92 21.75 -4.09
C GLU A 96 13.27 21.26 -3.57
N PRO A 97 13.49 21.05 -2.25
CA PRO A 97 14.76 20.51 -1.76
C PRO A 97 14.98 19.02 -2.05
N LEU A 98 13.97 18.30 -2.51
CA LEU A 98 14.02 16.85 -2.75
C LEU A 98 14.25 16.48 -4.20
N VAL A 99 14.06 17.42 -5.12
CA VAL A 99 14.14 17.19 -6.58
C VAL A 99 15.12 18.17 -7.24
N VAL A 100 15.62 17.79 -8.40
CA VAL A 100 16.50 18.66 -9.21
C VAL A 100 15.70 19.83 -9.78
N GLU A 101 14.46 19.54 -10.23
CA GLU A 101 13.55 20.52 -10.80
C GLU A 101 12.09 20.08 -10.60
N ILE A 102 11.17 21.04 -10.60
CA ILE A 102 9.72 20.80 -10.63
C ILE A 102 9.21 21.16 -12.02
N PRO A 103 9.03 20.17 -12.92
CA PRO A 103 8.52 20.43 -14.26
C PRO A 103 7.12 21.07 -14.23
N ARG A 104 6.80 21.89 -15.23
CA ARG A 104 5.47 22.55 -15.35
C ARG A 104 4.34 21.52 -15.24
N VAL A 105 4.45 20.38 -15.91
CA VAL A 105 3.46 19.30 -15.86
C VAL A 105 3.25 18.74 -14.45
N ALA A 106 4.29 18.72 -13.61
CA ALA A 106 4.14 18.31 -12.20
C ALA A 106 3.32 19.32 -11.39
N ARG A 107 3.49 20.62 -11.63
CA ARG A 107 2.66 21.67 -11.01
C ARG A 107 1.20 21.60 -11.47
N GLU A 108 0.96 21.33 -12.74
CA GLU A 108 -0.38 21.16 -13.30
C GLU A 108 -1.10 19.93 -12.70
N LEU A 109 -0.38 18.78 -12.57
CA LEU A 109 -0.90 17.59 -11.91
C LEU A 109 -1.16 17.82 -10.42
N ALA A 110 -0.25 18.49 -9.72
CA ALA A 110 -0.41 18.84 -8.31
C ALA A 110 -1.64 19.74 -8.09
N ALA A 111 -1.81 20.78 -8.92
CA ALA A 111 -2.97 21.67 -8.83
C ALA A 111 -4.32 20.94 -8.98
N ARG A 112 -4.33 19.81 -9.70
CA ARG A 112 -5.56 19.06 -9.97
C ARG A 112 -5.79 17.89 -8.99
N PHE A 113 -4.71 17.23 -8.54
CA PHE A 113 -4.80 15.94 -7.85
C PHE A 113 -4.15 15.93 -6.46
N TRP A 114 -3.52 17.02 -6.02
CA TRP A 114 -2.97 17.17 -4.68
C TRP A 114 -3.71 18.25 -3.89
N PRO A 115 -3.99 17.97 -2.60
CA PRO A 115 -3.78 16.73 -1.87
C PRO A 115 -4.63 15.58 -2.40
N GLY A 116 -4.04 14.36 -2.54
CA GLY A 116 -4.79 13.22 -3.06
C GLY A 116 -3.96 11.99 -3.44
N PRO A 117 -4.59 11.00 -4.08
CA PRO A 117 -4.02 9.68 -4.34
C PRO A 117 -3.16 9.62 -5.61
N LEU A 118 -2.40 10.68 -5.91
CA LEU A 118 -1.41 10.73 -6.99
C LEU A 118 0.01 10.77 -6.42
N THR A 119 0.87 9.90 -6.90
CA THR A 119 2.32 9.92 -6.66
C THR A 119 3.04 10.27 -7.96
N MET A 120 3.93 11.23 -7.91
CA MET A 120 4.77 11.62 -9.05
C MET A 120 6.21 11.16 -8.83
N VAL A 121 6.81 10.56 -9.86
CA VAL A 121 8.25 10.20 -9.88
C VAL A 121 8.99 11.29 -10.63
N LEU A 122 9.98 11.89 -9.95
CA LEU A 122 10.78 13.03 -10.41
C LEU A 122 12.27 12.73 -10.22
N ARG A 123 13.16 13.50 -10.84
CA ARG A 123 14.61 13.41 -10.60
C ARG A 123 14.92 13.87 -9.17
N ARG A 124 15.57 12.99 -8.39
CA ARG A 124 15.95 13.30 -7.00
C ARG A 124 17.08 14.31 -6.94
N SER A 125 17.08 15.13 -5.89
CA SER A 125 18.28 15.89 -5.49
C SER A 125 19.26 14.98 -4.71
N GLU A 126 20.49 15.42 -4.55
CA GLU A 126 21.51 14.73 -3.74
C GLU A 126 21.16 14.62 -2.24
N ARG A 127 20.20 15.42 -1.78
CA ARG A 127 19.73 15.38 -0.38
C ARG A 127 18.93 14.12 -0.04
N VAL A 128 18.33 13.48 -1.05
CA VAL A 128 17.51 12.27 -0.86
C VAL A 128 18.43 11.05 -0.75
N PRO A 129 18.41 10.33 0.39
CA PRO A 129 19.24 9.14 0.59
C PRO A 129 18.90 8.00 -0.37
N ASP A 130 19.91 7.17 -0.70
CA ASP A 130 19.75 5.99 -1.55
C ASP A 130 18.72 4.99 -0.98
N GLU A 131 18.60 4.92 0.33
CA GLU A 131 17.60 4.09 1.00
C GLU A 131 16.15 4.43 0.61
N VAL A 132 15.86 5.71 0.31
CA VAL A 132 14.53 6.13 -0.17
C VAL A 132 14.29 5.67 -1.60
N THR A 133 15.32 5.74 -2.44
CA THR A 133 15.19 5.56 -3.89
C THR A 133 15.65 4.20 -4.39
N ALA A 134 16.13 3.33 -3.48
CA ALA A 134 16.79 2.07 -3.83
C ALA A 134 17.99 2.29 -4.80
N GLY A 135 18.72 3.41 -4.63
CA GLY A 135 19.86 3.81 -5.46
C GLY A 135 19.49 4.40 -6.82
N LEU A 136 18.21 4.62 -7.11
CA LEU A 136 17.77 5.23 -8.37
C LEU A 136 17.95 6.75 -8.37
N GLU A 137 18.11 7.33 -9.56
CA GLU A 137 18.18 8.78 -9.80
C GLU A 137 16.82 9.49 -9.70
N THR A 138 15.79 8.78 -9.23
CA THR A 138 14.43 9.28 -9.13
C THR A 138 13.85 9.07 -7.75
N VAL A 139 12.95 9.97 -7.33
CA VAL A 139 12.20 9.90 -6.09
C VAL A 139 10.70 9.96 -6.37
N ALA A 140 9.94 9.14 -5.67
CA ALA A 140 8.47 9.14 -5.71
C ALA A 140 7.93 10.03 -4.60
N ILE A 141 7.10 11.02 -4.93
CA ILE A 141 6.59 12.03 -3.97
C ILE A 141 5.08 12.14 -4.07
N ARG A 142 4.44 12.39 -2.92
CA ARG A 142 2.99 12.54 -2.82
C ARG A 142 2.59 13.55 -1.74
N VAL A 143 1.45 14.22 -1.94
CA VAL A 143 0.73 14.97 -0.91
C VAL A 143 -0.58 14.22 -0.59
N PRO A 144 -0.69 13.52 0.56
CA PRO A 144 -1.90 12.78 0.93
C PRO A 144 -3.02 13.74 1.32
N SER A 145 -4.30 13.35 1.15
CA SER A 145 -5.46 14.19 1.49
C SER A 145 -6.05 13.92 2.88
N HIS A 146 -5.65 12.86 3.56
CA HIS A 146 -6.22 12.50 4.87
C HIS A 146 -5.87 13.54 5.94
N PRO A 147 -6.85 14.05 6.76
CA PRO A 147 -6.60 15.11 7.73
C PRO A 147 -5.50 14.77 8.74
N ILE A 148 -5.46 13.53 9.26
CA ILE A 148 -4.42 13.08 10.19
C ILE A 148 -3.04 13.12 9.52
N ALA A 149 -2.91 12.61 8.28
CA ALA A 149 -1.65 12.65 7.54
C ALA A 149 -1.17 14.08 7.32
N GLN A 150 -2.07 14.97 6.92
CA GLN A 150 -1.78 16.40 6.72
C GLN A 150 -1.39 17.10 8.02
N ALA A 151 -2.07 16.82 9.12
CA ALA A 151 -1.72 17.38 10.43
C ALA A 151 -0.35 16.88 10.89
N LEU A 152 -0.07 15.57 10.74
CA LEU A 152 1.22 14.98 11.09
C LEU A 152 2.37 15.60 10.27
N LEU A 153 2.23 15.72 8.95
CA LEU A 153 3.23 16.33 8.06
C LEU A 153 3.51 17.78 8.46
N ARG A 154 2.45 18.58 8.69
CA ARG A 154 2.61 19.98 9.14
C ARG A 154 3.29 20.11 10.51
N CYS A 155 2.94 19.24 11.48
CA CYS A 155 3.57 19.25 12.80
C CYS A 155 5.02 18.76 12.76
N ALA A 156 5.30 17.71 11.99
CA ALA A 156 6.64 17.15 11.89
C ALA A 156 7.62 18.12 11.22
N ARG A 157 7.17 18.90 10.22
CA ARG A 157 7.97 19.85 9.44
C ARG A 157 9.18 19.18 8.76
N LEU A 158 8.99 17.95 8.33
CA LEU A 158 10.01 17.16 7.62
C LEU A 158 9.32 16.27 6.57
N PRO A 159 10.02 15.90 5.49
CA PRO A 159 9.50 14.91 4.55
C PRO A 159 9.43 13.53 5.22
N ILE A 160 8.32 12.82 5.03
CA ILE A 160 8.06 11.51 5.63
C ILE A 160 8.09 10.44 4.55
N ALA A 161 9.07 9.54 4.58
CA ALA A 161 9.03 8.33 3.77
C ALA A 161 8.03 7.36 4.38
N ALA A 162 7.02 6.96 3.59
CA ALA A 162 5.96 6.08 4.11
C ALA A 162 5.52 5.04 3.08
N PRO A 163 6.08 3.82 3.09
CA PRO A 163 5.47 2.66 2.45
C PRO A 163 4.20 2.25 3.20
N SER A 164 3.39 1.35 2.65
CA SER A 164 2.25 0.77 3.38
C SER A 164 2.69 0.09 4.69
N ALA A 165 1.90 0.20 5.77
CA ALA A 165 2.28 -0.23 7.12
C ALA A 165 1.98 -1.72 7.39
N ASN A 166 2.40 -2.62 6.49
CA ASN A 166 2.29 -4.07 6.59
C ASN A 166 3.65 -4.75 6.52
N ARG A 167 3.77 -6.01 6.93
CA ARG A 167 4.91 -6.86 6.57
C ARG A 167 4.99 -6.99 5.06
N PHE A 168 6.22 -7.10 4.54
CA PHE A 168 6.47 -7.12 3.10
C PHE A 168 5.63 -8.18 2.37
N SER A 169 5.13 -7.85 1.19
CA SER A 169 4.25 -8.66 0.32
C SER A 169 2.84 -8.97 0.84
N ARG A 170 2.49 -8.69 2.10
CA ARG A 170 1.13 -8.89 2.61
C ARG A 170 0.14 -7.84 2.08
N PRO A 171 -1.19 -8.09 2.18
CA PRO A 171 -2.20 -7.08 1.84
C PRO A 171 -1.98 -5.78 2.60
N SER A 172 -2.08 -4.63 1.94
CA SER A 172 -1.88 -3.34 2.59
C SER A 172 -2.93 -3.08 3.68
N PRO A 173 -2.56 -2.41 4.79
CA PRO A 173 -3.48 -2.18 5.88
C PRO A 173 -4.44 -1.04 5.57
N THR A 174 -5.73 -1.27 5.76
CA THR A 174 -6.80 -0.28 5.63
C THR A 174 -7.41 0.13 6.96
N ARG A 175 -6.93 -0.44 8.07
CA ARG A 175 -7.32 -0.14 9.46
C ARG A 175 -6.10 -0.28 10.37
N ALA A 176 -6.11 0.40 11.52
CA ALA A 176 -5.05 0.28 12.53
C ALA A 176 -4.86 -1.15 13.03
N ALA A 177 -5.95 -1.92 13.18
CA ALA A 177 -5.89 -3.33 13.57
C ALA A 177 -5.03 -4.17 12.58
N HIS A 178 -5.08 -3.90 11.29
CA HIS A 178 -4.23 -4.57 10.29
C HIS A 178 -2.74 -4.23 10.47
N VAL A 179 -2.44 -2.96 10.85
CA VAL A 179 -1.08 -2.54 11.17
C VAL A 179 -0.58 -3.27 12.41
N LEU A 180 -1.39 -3.31 13.46
CA LEU A 180 -1.05 -3.97 14.72
C LEU A 180 -0.78 -5.47 14.51
N ALA A 181 -1.62 -6.14 13.70
CA ALA A 181 -1.43 -7.56 13.38
C ALA A 181 -0.09 -7.86 12.67
N ASP A 182 0.41 -6.92 11.85
CA ASP A 182 1.66 -7.12 11.11
C ASP A 182 2.90 -6.57 11.83
N LEU A 183 2.76 -5.45 12.57
CA LEU A 183 3.90 -4.63 13.04
C LEU A 183 3.90 -4.35 14.57
N ALA A 184 3.05 -5.02 15.35
CA ALA A 184 3.12 -4.91 16.81
C ALA A 184 4.56 -5.19 17.29
N ASP A 185 5.02 -4.37 18.25
CA ASP A 185 6.35 -4.46 18.87
C ASP A 185 7.54 -4.31 17.89
N ARG A 186 7.27 -3.80 16.69
CA ARG A 186 8.26 -3.48 15.66
C ARG A 186 8.33 -1.99 15.33
N ILE A 187 7.29 -1.24 15.68
CA ILE A 187 7.16 0.20 15.43
C ILE A 187 6.76 0.91 16.71
N ASP A 188 7.03 2.20 16.79
CA ASP A 188 6.86 2.96 18.03
C ASP A 188 5.38 3.32 18.25
N MET A 189 4.65 3.71 17.19
CA MET A 189 3.32 4.28 17.35
C MET A 189 2.40 4.01 16.15
N ILE A 190 1.09 3.92 16.42
CA ILE A 190 0.02 3.88 15.42
C ILE A 190 -0.97 5.01 15.73
N LEU A 191 -1.22 5.89 14.77
CA LEU A 191 -2.35 6.81 14.80
C LEU A 191 -3.57 6.09 14.21
N ASP A 192 -4.52 5.70 15.06
CA ASP A 192 -5.75 5.06 14.62
C ASP A 192 -6.80 6.14 14.28
N GLY A 193 -7.00 6.38 12.99
CA GLY A 193 -8.01 7.27 12.44
C GLY A 193 -9.17 6.51 11.75
N GLY A 194 -9.36 5.22 12.08
CA GLY A 194 -10.40 4.40 11.46
C GLY A 194 -10.02 3.88 10.06
N PRO A 195 -11.01 3.40 9.29
CA PRO A 195 -10.79 2.81 7.98
C PRO A 195 -10.43 3.86 6.92
N THR A 196 -9.57 3.49 5.98
CA THR A 196 -9.22 4.32 4.82
C THR A 196 -10.35 4.34 3.79
N THR A 197 -10.49 5.44 3.05
CA THR A 197 -11.63 5.65 2.15
C THR A 197 -11.46 5.01 0.77
N VAL A 198 -10.25 5.01 0.20
CA VAL A 198 -9.93 4.43 -1.13
C VAL A 198 -9.62 2.93 -1.04
N GLY A 199 -8.84 2.52 -0.05
CA GLY A 199 -8.49 1.12 0.21
C GLY A 199 -7.41 0.53 -0.69
N LEU A 200 -6.95 1.23 -1.72
CA LEU A 200 -5.85 0.83 -2.61
C LEU A 200 -4.81 1.94 -2.67
N GLU A 201 -3.57 1.59 -3.01
CA GLU A 201 -2.47 2.55 -3.11
C GLU A 201 -2.68 3.58 -4.23
N SER A 202 -1.98 4.70 -4.11
CA SER A 202 -1.98 5.81 -5.07
C SER A 202 -1.59 5.37 -6.49
N THR A 203 -2.12 6.09 -7.48
CA THR A 203 -1.60 6.06 -8.84
C THR A 203 -0.18 6.60 -8.84
N VAL A 204 0.75 5.93 -9.54
CA VAL A 204 2.15 6.37 -9.67
C VAL A 204 2.42 6.71 -11.13
N VAL A 205 2.80 7.96 -11.40
CA VAL A 205 3.18 8.44 -12.73
C VAL A 205 4.65 8.85 -12.76
N ASP A 206 5.38 8.31 -13.73
CA ASP A 206 6.79 8.67 -13.99
C ASP A 206 6.81 9.84 -14.99
N LEU A 207 7.29 10.99 -14.52
CA LEU A 207 7.42 12.22 -15.29
C LEU A 207 8.83 12.43 -15.86
N VAL A 208 9.78 11.57 -15.52
CA VAL A 208 11.15 11.62 -16.06
C VAL A 208 11.20 10.96 -17.43
N ARG A 209 10.42 9.91 -17.64
CA ARG A 209 10.32 9.23 -18.93
C ARG A 209 9.67 10.12 -19.99
N ARG A 210 9.99 9.82 -21.24
CA ARG A 210 9.38 10.45 -22.43
C ARG A 210 8.86 9.36 -23.37
N PRO A 211 7.55 9.23 -23.62
CA PRO A 211 6.46 9.92 -22.93
C PRO A 211 6.31 9.49 -21.46
N PRO A 212 5.64 10.31 -20.62
CA PRO A 212 5.32 9.97 -19.25
C PRO A 212 4.54 8.66 -19.14
N MET A 213 4.75 7.92 -18.02
CA MET A 213 4.21 6.56 -17.89
C MET A 213 3.57 6.33 -16.53
N VAL A 214 2.35 5.78 -16.51
CA VAL A 214 1.73 5.24 -15.31
C VAL A 214 2.42 3.92 -14.97
N LEU A 215 3.15 3.90 -13.85
CA LEU A 215 3.88 2.74 -13.35
C LEU A 215 3.00 1.81 -12.52
N ARG A 216 2.04 2.39 -11.79
CA ARG A 216 1.06 1.66 -10.95
C ARG A 216 -0.31 2.30 -11.07
N PRO A 217 -1.35 1.56 -11.48
CA PRO A 217 -2.72 2.08 -11.47
C PRO A 217 -3.23 2.22 -10.03
N GLY A 218 -4.04 3.24 -9.79
CA GLY A 218 -4.70 3.57 -8.52
C GLY A 218 -5.98 4.35 -8.75
N ALA A 219 -6.38 5.19 -7.78
CA ALA A 219 -7.65 5.92 -7.82
C ALA A 219 -7.72 7.02 -8.91
N ILE A 220 -6.57 7.55 -9.34
CA ILE A 220 -6.53 8.45 -10.50
C ILE A 220 -6.31 7.57 -11.73
N ASP A 221 -7.31 7.49 -12.60
CA ASP A 221 -7.26 6.68 -13.81
C ASP A 221 -6.47 7.36 -14.95
N ALA A 222 -6.25 6.61 -16.01
CA ALA A 222 -5.49 7.10 -17.16
C ALA A 222 -6.22 8.21 -17.93
N GLU A 223 -7.54 8.23 -17.93
CA GLU A 223 -8.35 9.26 -18.61
C GLU A 223 -8.21 10.60 -17.89
N ALA A 224 -8.31 10.59 -16.55
CA ALA A 224 -8.08 11.79 -15.75
C ALA A 224 -6.67 12.35 -15.93
N LEU A 225 -5.65 11.47 -16.05
CA LEU A 225 -4.27 11.88 -16.33
C LEU A 225 -4.10 12.45 -17.74
N ARG A 226 -4.75 11.87 -18.77
CA ARG A 226 -4.67 12.37 -20.16
C ARG A 226 -5.23 13.77 -20.31
N ALA A 227 -6.14 14.19 -19.47
CA ALA A 227 -6.63 15.57 -19.45
C ALA A 227 -5.51 16.60 -19.14
N VAL A 228 -4.39 16.18 -18.54
CA VAL A 228 -3.20 17.01 -18.24
C VAL A 228 -1.99 16.57 -19.06
N ILE A 229 -1.86 15.26 -19.32
CA ILE A 229 -0.77 14.66 -20.08
C ILE A 229 -1.36 13.81 -21.20
N PRO A 230 -1.67 14.38 -22.36
CA PRO A 230 -2.37 13.68 -23.44
C PRO A 230 -1.66 12.39 -23.93
N ASP A 231 -0.33 12.36 -23.89
CA ASP A 231 0.51 11.26 -24.36
C ASP A 231 0.94 10.27 -23.26
N VAL A 232 0.36 10.39 -22.04
CA VAL A 232 0.68 9.46 -20.94
C VAL A 232 0.38 8.01 -21.34
N ARG A 233 1.33 7.12 -21.09
CA ARG A 233 1.20 5.70 -21.39
C ARG A 233 0.92 4.88 -20.13
N LEU A 234 0.18 3.79 -20.28
CA LEU A 234 0.06 2.76 -19.26
C LEU A 234 1.17 1.73 -19.44
N ARG A 235 1.77 1.28 -18.35
CA ARG A 235 2.73 0.19 -18.40
C ARG A 235 2.02 -1.13 -18.71
N ALA A 236 2.46 -1.83 -19.74
CA ALA A 236 1.80 -3.04 -20.24
C ALA A 236 2.17 -4.33 -19.47
N ARG A 237 3.29 -4.36 -18.72
CA ARG A 237 3.79 -5.59 -18.06
C ARG A 237 4.38 -5.29 -16.67
N PRO A 238 4.33 -6.26 -15.73
CA PRO A 238 5.09 -6.19 -14.49
C PRO A 238 6.58 -5.98 -14.74
N VAL A 239 7.31 -5.44 -13.77
CA VAL A 239 8.78 -5.35 -13.84
C VAL A 239 9.35 -6.70 -13.44
N ASP A 240 10.23 -7.24 -14.27
CA ASP A 240 11.15 -8.26 -13.78
C ASP A 240 12.15 -7.53 -12.84
N PRO A 241 12.22 -7.91 -11.56
CA PRO A 241 13.02 -7.16 -10.59
C PRO A 241 14.52 -7.18 -10.86
N GLY A 242 15.06 -8.04 -11.74
CA GLY A 242 16.47 -8.08 -12.07
C GLY A 242 17.38 -7.64 -10.90
N THR A 243 18.62 -7.22 -11.21
CA THR A 243 19.54 -6.62 -10.23
C THR A 243 19.36 -5.12 -10.04
N ALA A 244 18.57 -4.45 -10.89
CA ALA A 244 18.27 -3.02 -10.79
C ALA A 244 17.07 -2.76 -9.86
N GLY A 245 17.10 -1.67 -9.09
CA GLY A 245 15.98 -1.25 -8.24
C GLY A 245 14.66 -1.09 -9.02
N LEU A 246 13.54 -1.31 -8.35
CA LEU A 246 12.22 -1.12 -8.94
C LEU A 246 11.96 0.37 -9.18
N PRO A 247 11.45 0.81 -10.34
CA PRO A 247 11.24 2.23 -10.64
C PRO A 247 10.19 2.92 -9.75
N ALA A 248 9.37 2.16 -9.03
CA ALA A 248 8.43 2.66 -8.02
C ALA A 248 8.02 1.53 -7.06
N PRO A 249 7.49 1.87 -5.86
CA PRO A 249 7.00 0.88 -4.88
C PRO A 249 5.83 0.06 -5.42
N GLY A 250 5.79 -1.22 -5.00
CA GLY A 250 4.69 -2.13 -5.33
C GLY A 250 4.65 -2.54 -6.79
N MET A 251 5.81 -2.67 -7.44
CA MET A 251 5.92 -3.11 -8.83
C MET A 251 6.37 -4.58 -8.97
N LEU A 252 6.58 -5.28 -7.88
CA LEU A 252 6.90 -6.70 -7.89
C LEU A 252 5.77 -7.52 -8.53
N PRO A 253 6.09 -8.59 -9.27
CA PRO A 253 5.10 -9.48 -9.86
C PRO A 253 4.17 -10.11 -8.81
N LYS A 254 4.70 -10.56 -7.68
CA LYS A 254 3.94 -11.04 -6.51
C LYS A 254 4.00 -9.99 -5.40
N HIS A 255 2.84 -9.45 -5.05
CA HIS A 255 2.68 -8.44 -3.99
C HIS A 255 1.22 -8.44 -3.52
N TYR A 256 0.94 -7.89 -2.33
CA TYR A 256 -0.43 -7.83 -1.76
C TYR A 256 -1.05 -9.20 -1.49
N ALA A 257 -0.23 -10.23 -1.40
CA ALA A 257 -0.72 -11.60 -1.29
C ALA A 257 -1.12 -11.94 0.15
N PRO A 258 -2.30 -12.58 0.35
CA PRO A 258 -2.61 -13.22 1.62
C PRO A 258 -1.63 -14.37 1.88
N ALA A 259 -1.53 -14.84 3.13
CA ALA A 259 -0.76 -16.02 3.48
C ALA A 259 -1.39 -17.29 2.88
N THR A 260 -2.71 -17.35 2.89
CA THR A 260 -3.51 -18.38 2.26
C THR A 260 -3.41 -18.30 0.73
N PRO A 261 -3.14 -19.40 0.02
CA PRO A 261 -3.10 -19.40 -1.45
C PRO A 261 -4.37 -18.81 -2.07
N LEU A 262 -4.22 -17.84 -2.98
CA LEU A 262 -5.30 -17.19 -3.72
C LEU A 262 -5.32 -17.65 -5.16
N ILE A 263 -6.44 -18.20 -5.63
CA ILE A 263 -6.65 -18.55 -7.04
C ILE A 263 -7.56 -17.51 -7.68
N LEU A 264 -7.04 -16.84 -8.72
CA LEU A 264 -7.75 -15.84 -9.50
C LEU A 264 -8.34 -16.47 -10.76
N PHE A 265 -9.62 -16.27 -11.00
CA PHE A 265 -10.32 -16.64 -12.22
C PHE A 265 -10.52 -15.42 -13.12
N GLU A 266 -10.09 -15.52 -14.37
CA GLU A 266 -10.22 -14.48 -15.38
C GLU A 266 -11.14 -14.96 -16.52
N GLY A 267 -11.96 -14.06 -17.05
CA GLY A 267 -12.93 -14.37 -18.10
C GLY A 267 -14.27 -13.67 -17.85
N ASP A 268 -15.29 -14.07 -18.57
CA ASP A 268 -16.65 -13.59 -18.33
C ASP A 268 -17.22 -14.13 -17.02
N ARG A 269 -18.24 -13.44 -16.51
CA ARG A 269 -18.83 -13.75 -15.21
C ARG A 269 -19.38 -15.19 -15.12
N ALA A 270 -20.10 -15.66 -16.13
CA ALA A 270 -20.77 -16.96 -16.06
C ALA A 270 -19.73 -18.09 -16.04
N SER A 271 -18.78 -18.10 -16.97
CA SER A 271 -17.73 -19.11 -17.04
C SER A 271 -16.84 -19.14 -15.80
N THR A 272 -16.56 -17.97 -15.20
CA THR A 272 -15.74 -17.91 -13.97
C THR A 272 -16.49 -18.45 -12.75
N ILE A 273 -17.81 -18.19 -12.61
CA ILE A 273 -18.62 -18.76 -11.53
C ILE A 273 -18.69 -20.29 -11.65
N ASP A 274 -18.89 -20.83 -12.86
CA ASP A 274 -18.89 -22.28 -13.09
C ASP A 274 -17.53 -22.91 -12.75
N ALA A 275 -16.44 -22.28 -13.14
CA ALA A 275 -15.08 -22.72 -12.82
C ALA A 275 -14.79 -22.68 -11.31
N ILE A 276 -15.25 -21.65 -10.61
CA ILE A 276 -15.18 -21.56 -9.14
C ILE A 276 -15.96 -22.72 -8.51
N ALA A 277 -17.21 -22.96 -8.95
CA ALA A 277 -18.03 -24.04 -8.43
C ALA A 277 -17.39 -25.43 -8.64
N GLN A 278 -16.82 -25.66 -9.80
CA GLN A 278 -16.09 -26.92 -10.10
C GLN A 278 -14.84 -27.03 -9.19
N THR A 279 -14.09 -25.93 -9.01
CA THR A 279 -12.90 -25.93 -8.16
C THR A 279 -13.25 -26.22 -6.70
N VAL A 280 -14.33 -25.65 -6.18
CA VAL A 280 -14.82 -25.94 -4.82
C VAL A 280 -15.10 -27.43 -4.65
N ARG A 281 -15.79 -28.07 -5.60
CA ARG A 281 -16.08 -29.51 -5.55
C ARG A 281 -14.80 -30.35 -5.51
N LEU A 282 -13.86 -30.09 -6.42
CA LEU A 282 -12.58 -30.78 -6.49
C LEU A 282 -11.72 -30.63 -5.23
N ARG A 283 -11.71 -29.42 -4.63
CA ARG A 283 -10.98 -29.14 -3.40
C ARG A 283 -11.60 -29.89 -2.21
N ARG A 284 -12.93 -29.91 -2.11
CA ARG A 284 -13.65 -30.65 -1.07
C ARG A 284 -13.45 -32.17 -1.17
N GLU A 285 -13.43 -32.73 -2.37
CA GLU A 285 -13.11 -34.16 -2.60
C GLU A 285 -11.71 -34.52 -2.07
N ARG A 286 -10.79 -33.55 -2.03
CA ARG A 286 -9.45 -33.69 -1.44
C ARG A 286 -9.38 -33.36 0.05
N GLY A 287 -10.52 -33.11 0.69
CA GLY A 287 -10.60 -32.74 2.11
C GLY A 287 -10.13 -31.30 2.42
N GLN A 288 -10.03 -30.43 1.41
CA GLN A 288 -9.56 -29.05 1.57
C GLN A 288 -10.73 -28.09 1.84
N SER A 289 -10.49 -27.14 2.73
CA SER A 289 -11.38 -26.03 3.06
C SER A 289 -11.20 -24.86 2.09
N VAL A 290 -12.30 -24.18 1.74
CA VAL A 290 -12.34 -23.13 0.71
C VAL A 290 -13.10 -21.92 1.22
N ALA A 291 -12.59 -20.72 0.96
CA ALA A 291 -13.34 -19.46 1.04
C ALA A 291 -13.41 -18.81 -0.35
N ILE A 292 -14.44 -18.01 -0.57
CA ILE A 292 -14.60 -17.26 -1.83
C ILE A 292 -14.74 -15.79 -1.52
N LEU A 293 -13.91 -14.95 -2.14
CA LEU A 293 -14.16 -13.51 -2.24
C LEU A 293 -15.16 -13.30 -3.37
N ALA A 294 -16.38 -12.90 -3.04
CA ALA A 294 -17.47 -12.81 -4.00
C ALA A 294 -17.96 -11.36 -4.16
N PHE A 295 -18.20 -10.95 -5.40
CA PHE A 295 -18.99 -9.75 -5.64
C PHE A 295 -20.44 -9.99 -5.23
N ARG A 296 -21.14 -8.93 -4.83
CA ARG A 296 -22.50 -9.04 -4.26
C ARG A 296 -23.47 -9.80 -5.16
N ASP A 297 -23.39 -9.58 -6.46
CA ASP A 297 -24.27 -10.25 -7.44
C ASP A 297 -23.96 -11.73 -7.60
N ASP A 298 -22.79 -12.19 -7.15
CA ASP A 298 -22.36 -13.58 -7.21
C ASP A 298 -22.67 -14.37 -5.94
N LEU A 299 -23.05 -13.70 -4.85
CA LEU A 299 -23.31 -14.34 -3.55
C LEU A 299 -24.41 -15.38 -3.65
N GLU A 300 -25.52 -15.08 -4.36
CA GLU A 300 -26.66 -15.99 -4.43
C GLU A 300 -26.32 -17.30 -5.16
N PRO A 301 -25.74 -17.32 -6.38
CA PRO A 301 -25.36 -18.57 -7.04
C PRO A 301 -24.25 -19.32 -6.28
N LEU A 302 -23.38 -18.65 -5.52
CA LEU A 302 -22.29 -19.28 -4.78
C LEU A 302 -22.72 -19.85 -3.41
N ARG A 303 -23.84 -19.39 -2.82
CA ARG A 303 -24.35 -19.89 -1.54
C ARG A 303 -24.62 -21.40 -1.52
N ALA A 304 -25.11 -21.94 -2.64
CA ALA A 304 -25.37 -23.37 -2.78
C ALA A 304 -24.12 -24.25 -2.61
N LEU A 305 -22.92 -23.66 -2.73
CA LEU A 305 -21.67 -24.38 -2.53
C LEU A 305 -21.37 -24.67 -1.06
N GLY A 306 -22.02 -23.96 -0.11
CA GLY A 306 -21.87 -24.17 1.33
C GLY A 306 -20.44 -23.93 1.84
N VAL A 307 -19.74 -22.92 1.29
CA VAL A 307 -18.41 -22.45 1.71
C VAL A 307 -18.51 -21.04 2.27
N GLN A 308 -17.44 -20.58 2.93
CA GLN A 308 -17.37 -19.19 3.43
C GLN A 308 -17.32 -18.21 2.27
N LEU A 309 -18.23 -17.22 2.30
CA LEU A 309 -18.31 -16.15 1.30
C LEU A 309 -17.96 -14.82 1.95
N LEU A 310 -16.99 -14.10 1.40
CA LEU A 310 -16.57 -12.76 1.80
C LEU A 310 -17.05 -11.75 0.76
N ASP A 311 -17.98 -10.88 1.13
CA ASP A 311 -18.61 -9.90 0.22
C ASP A 311 -17.67 -8.74 -0.11
N LEU A 312 -17.24 -8.64 -1.37
CA LEU A 312 -16.44 -7.52 -1.90
C LEU A 312 -17.25 -6.27 -2.23
N GLY A 313 -18.58 -6.36 -2.23
CA GLY A 313 -19.47 -5.28 -2.68
C GLY A 313 -19.95 -5.48 -4.12
N ASN A 314 -20.70 -4.48 -4.62
CA ASN A 314 -21.21 -4.51 -5.99
C ASN A 314 -20.08 -4.26 -6.99
N GLU A 315 -19.94 -5.13 -7.99
CA GLU A 315 -18.95 -5.00 -9.07
C GLU A 315 -19.10 -3.68 -9.85
N ASN A 316 -20.32 -3.17 -9.97
CA ASN A 316 -20.61 -1.88 -10.62
C ASN A 316 -20.33 -0.65 -9.75
N ASP A 317 -19.83 -0.87 -8.51
CA ASP A 317 -19.33 0.15 -7.59
C ASP A 317 -17.86 -0.15 -7.19
N PRO A 318 -16.89 0.01 -8.14
CA PRO A 318 -15.47 -0.26 -7.88
C PRO A 318 -14.89 0.49 -6.67
N PRO A 319 -15.31 1.73 -6.31
CA PRO A 319 -14.88 2.36 -5.07
C PRO A 319 -15.16 1.52 -3.81
N THR A 320 -16.37 0.97 -3.68
CA THR A 320 -16.70 0.06 -2.56
C THR A 320 -15.88 -1.20 -2.61
N VAL A 321 -15.69 -1.81 -3.79
CA VAL A 321 -14.85 -3.00 -3.96
C VAL A 321 -13.41 -2.72 -3.54
N ALA A 322 -12.83 -1.61 -3.99
CA ALA A 322 -11.46 -1.20 -3.67
C ALA A 322 -11.26 -1.03 -2.15
N SER A 323 -12.19 -0.36 -1.48
CA SER A 323 -12.12 -0.11 -0.03
C SER A 323 -12.19 -1.39 0.81
N ARG A 324 -12.83 -2.45 0.30
CA ARG A 324 -13.03 -3.74 0.98
C ARG A 324 -11.97 -4.78 0.64
N LEU A 325 -11.31 -4.68 -0.51
CA LEU A 325 -10.47 -5.74 -1.07
C LEU A 325 -9.41 -6.24 -0.09
N TYR A 326 -8.59 -5.36 0.47
CA TYR A 326 -7.51 -5.78 1.37
C TYR A 326 -8.03 -6.29 2.72
N ALA A 327 -9.12 -5.71 3.22
CA ALA A 327 -9.77 -6.23 4.43
C ALA A 327 -10.30 -7.66 4.21
N ALA A 328 -10.96 -7.91 3.09
CA ALA A 328 -11.46 -9.23 2.73
C ALA A 328 -10.34 -10.27 2.51
N LEU A 329 -9.21 -9.87 1.89
CA LEU A 329 -8.04 -10.74 1.77
C LEU A 329 -7.47 -11.14 3.14
N ARG A 330 -7.44 -10.21 4.11
CA ARG A 330 -6.99 -10.48 5.48
C ARG A 330 -7.98 -11.34 6.26
N GLU A 331 -9.27 -11.05 6.13
CA GLU A 331 -10.33 -11.88 6.71
C GLU A 331 -10.27 -13.31 6.17
N GLY A 332 -9.97 -13.49 4.89
CA GLY A 332 -9.73 -14.80 4.29
C GLY A 332 -8.56 -15.57 4.93
N ASP A 333 -7.49 -14.88 5.31
CA ASP A 333 -6.37 -15.48 6.07
C ASP A 333 -6.81 -15.90 7.48
N GLU A 334 -7.65 -15.10 8.15
CA GLU A 334 -8.15 -15.37 9.51
C GLU A 334 -9.10 -16.57 9.58
N LEU A 335 -9.75 -16.92 8.45
CA LEU A 335 -10.61 -18.12 8.36
C LEU A 335 -9.82 -19.43 8.46
N GLY A 336 -8.50 -19.40 8.24
CA GLY A 336 -7.66 -20.60 8.29
C GLY A 336 -8.00 -21.66 7.24
N VAL A 337 -8.52 -21.23 6.08
CA VAL A 337 -8.85 -22.13 4.96
C VAL A 337 -7.62 -22.49 4.13
N ASP A 338 -7.67 -23.60 3.38
CA ASP A 338 -6.55 -24.06 2.55
C ASP A 338 -6.39 -23.23 1.27
N VAL A 339 -7.48 -22.60 0.79
CA VAL A 339 -7.45 -21.81 -0.43
C VAL A 339 -8.56 -20.77 -0.47
N ILE A 340 -8.23 -19.60 -1.01
CA ILE A 340 -9.17 -18.52 -1.32
C ILE A 340 -9.38 -18.47 -2.83
N LEU A 341 -10.62 -18.41 -3.28
CA LEU A 341 -10.99 -18.27 -4.68
C LEU A 341 -11.57 -16.87 -4.92
N VAL A 342 -11.26 -16.28 -6.06
CA VAL A 342 -11.82 -14.98 -6.47
C VAL A 342 -11.88 -14.91 -7.99
N ARG A 343 -12.93 -14.33 -8.56
CA ARG A 343 -12.90 -13.91 -9.96
C ARG A 343 -12.42 -12.47 -10.10
N ASN A 344 -11.88 -12.13 -11.25
CA ASN A 344 -11.51 -10.74 -11.53
C ASN A 344 -12.75 -9.87 -11.75
N ILE A 345 -12.60 -8.56 -11.52
CA ILE A 345 -13.62 -7.58 -11.87
C ILE A 345 -13.70 -7.41 -13.40
N THR A 346 -14.90 -7.37 -13.96
CA THR A 346 -15.12 -7.32 -15.42
C THR A 346 -15.54 -5.95 -15.95
N THR A 347 -15.98 -5.04 -15.05
CA THR A 347 -16.31 -3.65 -15.43
C THR A 347 -15.05 -2.86 -15.79
N ASP A 348 -15.18 -1.84 -16.64
CA ASP A 348 -14.13 -0.91 -17.07
C ASP A 348 -14.21 0.47 -16.40
N ARG A 349 -15.05 0.60 -15.35
CA ARG A 349 -15.22 1.84 -14.58
C ARG A 349 -13.93 2.26 -13.87
N PRO A 350 -13.81 3.52 -13.45
CA PRO A 350 -12.68 3.98 -12.63
C PRO A 350 -12.36 3.03 -11.45
N LEU A 351 -11.08 2.84 -11.13
CA LEU A 351 -10.53 1.87 -10.18
C LEU A 351 -10.53 0.39 -10.61
N SER A 352 -11.31 -0.04 -11.61
CA SER A 352 -11.31 -1.44 -12.04
C SER A 352 -9.93 -1.93 -12.44
N THR A 353 -9.17 -1.14 -13.21
CA THR A 353 -7.79 -1.48 -13.60
C THR A 353 -6.87 -1.65 -12.37
N ALA A 354 -7.06 -0.83 -11.33
CA ALA A 354 -6.29 -0.95 -10.10
C ALA A 354 -6.67 -2.23 -9.32
N ILE A 355 -7.96 -2.55 -9.21
CA ILE A 355 -8.44 -3.78 -8.57
C ILE A 355 -7.89 -5.00 -9.30
N GLN A 356 -7.99 -5.03 -10.64
CA GLN A 356 -7.44 -6.11 -11.48
C GLN A 356 -5.93 -6.30 -11.25
N ASP A 357 -5.16 -5.21 -11.23
CA ASP A 357 -3.72 -5.25 -10.96
C ASP A 357 -3.43 -5.85 -9.57
N ARG A 358 -4.19 -5.47 -8.54
CA ARG A 358 -4.00 -6.00 -7.18
C ARG A 358 -4.37 -7.47 -7.06
N LEU A 359 -5.47 -7.91 -7.65
CA LEU A 359 -5.87 -9.32 -7.66
C LEU A 359 -4.86 -10.20 -8.39
N ARG A 360 -4.36 -9.77 -9.58
CA ARG A 360 -3.33 -10.51 -10.33
C ARG A 360 -2.02 -10.66 -9.54
N ARG A 361 -1.61 -9.63 -8.80
CA ARG A 361 -0.39 -9.67 -7.98
C ARG A 361 -0.57 -10.43 -6.67
N ALA A 362 -1.79 -10.47 -6.13
CA ALA A 362 -2.13 -11.25 -4.95
C ALA A 362 -2.25 -12.74 -5.26
N ALA A 363 -2.59 -13.09 -6.49
CA ALA A 363 -2.79 -14.47 -6.90
C ALA A 363 -1.50 -15.30 -6.79
N SER A 364 -1.67 -16.53 -6.32
CA SER A 364 -0.63 -17.56 -6.36
C SER A 364 -0.45 -18.06 -7.80
N PRO A 365 0.75 -18.49 -8.20
CA PRO A 365 0.90 -19.21 -9.47
C PRO A 365 -0.10 -20.36 -9.52
N THR A 366 -0.83 -20.47 -10.63
CA THR A 366 -1.71 -21.64 -10.85
C THR A 366 -0.84 -22.90 -10.85
N PRO A 367 -1.18 -23.93 -10.04
CA PRO A 367 -0.40 -25.17 -9.96
C PRO A 367 -0.38 -25.90 -11.27
#